data_6530a492ab2e377460ac1d1c139c0ffc
#
_entry.id   6530a492ab2e377460ac1d1c139c0ffc
#
_cell.length_a   1.000
_cell.length_b   1.000
_cell.length_c   1.000
_cell.angle_alpha   90.00
_cell.angle_beta   90.00
_cell.angle_gamma   90.00
#
_symmetry.space_group_name_H-M   'P 1'
#
loop_
_entity.id
_entity.type
_entity.pdbx_description
1 polymer ?
#
loop_
_entity_poly.entity_id
_entity_poly.type
_entity_poly.pdbx_seq_one_letter_code
_entity_poly.pdbx_strand_id
1 'polypeptide(L)'
;MADKPKTPKLDATKTHVAKEIKIGTPLISCRFEPKGRFVFAGAQDFHVWRWEPATGKKVQLKGADAWVRAIAFSPDGKTMLTGGFDGRLLWWPVSGDDGDKPARAIDAHHGWIKAVAVSPDGTLIATSGNDRLIKIWNFADGKLVRTLTGHESPVYNIAFHPNGGQLASSDLKCNIFDWEIATGKLARKLKAEEMHSYDKTFKADIGGARSMLFNADGAQLAIGGITKVTNAFAGVGNPAVVMLDWKTGKNLIQHLAKATFRGVAWGIALAPDGMVVAGAGGSSGGQIYFWKPDGKNEFHKLKMKDTCRDLHLAPDLTHFVTAHYDGHLRISKMTAKAKS
;
A
#
# COMPACT_ATOMS: atom_id res chain seq x y z
N MET A 1 -4.04 -23.40 28.24
CA MET A 1 -3.85 -22.01 27.75
C MET A 1 -2.74 -22.08 26.71
N ALA A 2 -3.05 -21.88 25.44
CA ALA A 2 -2.01 -21.84 24.40
C ALA A 2 -1.17 -20.58 24.61
N ASP A 3 0.16 -20.73 24.72
CA ASP A 3 1.11 -19.63 24.83
C ASP A 3 0.87 -18.67 23.64
N LYS A 4 0.55 -17.40 23.92
CA LYS A 4 0.52 -16.37 22.88
C LYS A 4 1.90 -16.34 22.22
N PRO A 5 2.00 -16.41 20.88
CA PRO A 5 3.28 -16.35 20.20
C PRO A 5 4.03 -15.10 20.66
N LYS A 6 5.23 -15.26 21.20
CA LYS A 6 6.09 -14.15 21.63
C LYS A 6 6.28 -13.21 20.44
N THR A 7 5.87 -11.96 20.60
CA THR A 7 6.12 -10.91 19.61
C THR A 7 7.63 -10.87 19.32
N PRO A 8 8.05 -10.99 18.05
CA PRO A 8 9.47 -11.02 17.72
C PRO A 8 10.12 -9.69 18.14
N LYS A 9 11.31 -9.78 18.73
CA LYS A 9 12.08 -8.60 19.15
C LYS A 9 12.63 -7.89 17.90
N LEU A 10 11.99 -6.81 17.49
CA LEU A 10 12.42 -5.98 16.38
C LEU A 10 13.55 -5.05 16.81
N ASP A 11 14.49 -4.82 15.90
CA ASP A 11 15.53 -3.80 16.05
C ASP A 11 15.74 -3.12 14.69
N ALA A 12 15.04 -2.00 14.49
CA ALA A 12 15.13 -1.25 13.25
C ALA A 12 16.55 -0.79 12.92
N THR A 13 17.41 -0.54 13.94
CA THR A 13 18.79 -0.08 13.74
C THR A 13 19.69 -1.15 13.10
N LYS A 14 19.27 -2.41 13.17
CA LYS A 14 19.94 -3.57 12.56
C LYS A 14 19.30 -4.01 11.25
N THR A 15 18.39 -3.21 10.73
CA THR A 15 17.70 -3.54 9.46
C THR A 15 18.70 -3.65 8.31
N HIS A 16 18.58 -4.70 7.53
CA HIS A 16 19.42 -4.97 6.38
C HIS A 16 18.64 -5.68 5.29
N VAL A 17 19.09 -5.52 4.04
CA VAL A 17 18.57 -6.32 2.92
C VAL A 17 19.06 -7.75 3.08
N ALA A 18 18.13 -8.68 3.31
CA ALA A 18 18.41 -10.09 3.51
C ALA A 18 18.39 -10.89 2.20
N LYS A 19 17.49 -10.51 1.28
CA LYS A 19 17.36 -11.12 -0.06
C LYS A 19 16.98 -10.06 -1.09
N GLU A 20 17.47 -10.23 -2.31
CA GLU A 20 17.01 -9.43 -3.45
C GLU A 20 16.90 -10.30 -4.69
N ILE A 21 16.00 -9.92 -5.61
CA ILE A 21 15.88 -10.53 -6.93
C ILE A 21 15.62 -9.46 -7.98
N LYS A 22 16.30 -9.63 -9.12
CA LYS A 22 16.10 -8.78 -10.29
C LYS A 22 14.97 -9.35 -11.14
N ILE A 23 13.90 -8.57 -11.30
CA ILE A 23 12.82 -8.84 -12.25
C ILE A 23 13.23 -8.36 -13.65
N GLY A 24 13.84 -7.17 -13.75
CA GLY A 24 14.39 -6.64 -15.00
C GLY A 24 13.53 -5.54 -15.64
N THR A 25 12.41 -5.19 -15.03
CA THR A 25 11.54 -4.08 -15.42
C THR A 25 11.17 -3.26 -14.18
N PRO A 26 10.95 -1.94 -14.27
CA PRO A 26 10.57 -1.14 -13.12
C PRO A 26 9.33 -1.68 -12.42
N LEU A 27 9.39 -1.76 -11.09
CA LEU A 27 8.29 -2.24 -10.27
C LEU A 27 7.48 -1.07 -9.71
N ILE A 28 6.18 -1.30 -9.55
CA ILE A 28 5.22 -0.27 -9.12
C ILE A 28 4.61 -0.61 -7.76
N SER A 29 4.40 -1.90 -7.49
CA SER A 29 3.79 -2.41 -6.27
C SER A 29 4.41 -3.73 -5.85
N CYS A 30 4.31 -4.07 -4.57
CA CYS A 30 4.71 -5.38 -4.06
C CYS A 30 3.87 -5.78 -2.85
N ARG A 31 3.60 -7.08 -2.71
CA ARG A 31 2.89 -7.65 -1.56
C ARG A 31 3.41 -9.06 -1.25
N PHE A 32 3.59 -9.37 0.02
CA PHE A 32 3.61 -10.77 0.46
C PHE A 32 2.20 -11.34 0.39
N GLU A 33 2.09 -12.59 -0.03
CA GLU A 33 0.84 -13.32 0.18
C GLU A 33 0.67 -13.68 1.67
N PRO A 34 -0.56 -13.93 2.16
CA PRO A 34 -0.82 -14.08 3.61
C PRO A 34 -0.03 -15.18 4.33
N LYS A 35 0.49 -16.20 3.61
CA LYS A 35 1.29 -17.29 4.20
C LYS A 35 2.80 -17.02 4.13
N GLY A 36 3.24 -15.94 3.49
CA GLY A 36 4.64 -15.53 3.39
C GLY A 36 5.53 -16.37 2.46
N ARG A 37 4.94 -17.30 1.70
CA ARG A 37 5.72 -18.14 0.75
C ARG A 37 6.14 -17.38 -0.49
N PHE A 38 5.27 -16.49 -0.95
CA PHE A 38 5.45 -15.75 -2.19
C PHE A 38 5.42 -14.25 -1.96
N VAL A 39 6.15 -13.55 -2.81
CA VAL A 39 6.06 -12.11 -3.02
C VAL A 39 5.54 -11.86 -4.43
N PHE A 40 4.55 -10.99 -4.55
CA PHE A 40 4.03 -10.55 -5.84
C PHE A 40 4.39 -9.09 -6.08
N ALA A 41 4.64 -8.76 -7.35
CA ALA A 41 4.92 -7.39 -7.78
C ALA A 41 4.19 -7.07 -9.08
N GLY A 42 3.56 -5.90 -9.12
CA GLY A 42 3.11 -5.28 -10.34
C GLY A 42 4.26 -4.51 -11.00
N ALA A 43 4.40 -4.65 -12.31
CA ALA A 43 5.52 -4.11 -13.06
C ALA A 43 5.08 -3.24 -14.26
N GLN A 44 6.03 -2.47 -14.81
CA GLN A 44 5.76 -1.59 -15.96
C GLN A 44 5.68 -2.34 -17.29
N ASP A 45 6.02 -3.62 -17.31
CA ASP A 45 5.83 -4.52 -18.46
C ASP A 45 4.41 -5.10 -18.57
N PHE A 46 3.46 -4.58 -17.77
CA PHE A 46 2.05 -5.00 -17.68
C PHE A 46 1.84 -6.38 -17.08
N HIS A 47 2.87 -6.97 -16.50
CA HIS A 47 2.77 -8.28 -15.86
C HIS A 47 2.72 -8.17 -14.34
N VAL A 48 2.21 -9.24 -13.73
CA VAL A 48 2.42 -9.52 -12.32
C VAL A 48 3.50 -10.57 -12.20
N TRP A 49 4.50 -10.28 -11.39
CA TRP A 49 5.60 -11.20 -11.11
C TRP A 49 5.40 -11.84 -9.74
N ARG A 50 5.48 -13.17 -9.67
CA ARG A 50 5.54 -13.92 -8.43
C ARG A 50 6.97 -14.36 -8.18
N TRP A 51 7.48 -14.08 -7.00
CA TRP A 51 8.77 -14.56 -6.52
C TRP A 51 8.57 -15.46 -5.32
N GLU A 52 9.25 -16.62 -5.32
CA GLU A 52 9.37 -17.54 -4.19
C GLU A 52 10.74 -17.33 -3.52
N PRO A 53 10.84 -16.59 -2.40
CA PRO A 53 12.14 -16.27 -1.79
C PRO A 53 12.93 -17.47 -1.28
N ALA A 54 12.26 -18.60 -1.00
CA ALA A 54 12.92 -19.82 -0.53
C ALA A 54 13.76 -20.48 -1.63
N THR A 55 13.23 -20.56 -2.85
CA THR A 55 13.86 -21.25 -3.99
C THR A 55 14.53 -20.27 -4.97
N GLY A 56 14.17 -18.99 -4.92
CA GLY A 56 14.57 -17.99 -5.91
C GLY A 56 13.74 -18.06 -7.20
N LYS A 57 12.78 -18.98 -7.33
CA LYS A 57 11.93 -19.12 -8.51
C LYS A 57 11.11 -17.86 -8.72
N LYS A 58 11.09 -17.34 -9.94
CA LYS A 58 10.19 -16.27 -10.38
C LYS A 58 9.31 -16.75 -11.51
N VAL A 59 8.06 -16.28 -11.50
CA VAL A 59 7.00 -16.65 -12.43
C VAL A 59 6.35 -15.37 -12.93
N GLN A 60 6.09 -15.29 -14.23
CA GLN A 60 5.40 -14.18 -14.87
C GLN A 60 3.93 -14.56 -15.11
N LEU A 61 3.01 -13.78 -14.55
CA LEU A 61 1.56 -13.93 -14.77
C LEU A 61 1.11 -12.91 -15.81
N LYS A 62 0.41 -13.39 -16.86
CA LYS A 62 0.03 -12.59 -18.02
C LYS A 62 -1.48 -12.37 -18.09
N GLY A 63 -1.93 -11.16 -18.39
CA GLY A 63 -3.37 -10.89 -18.55
C GLY A 63 -3.85 -9.52 -18.10
N ALA A 64 -2.97 -8.68 -17.55
CA ALA A 64 -3.23 -7.25 -17.43
C ALA A 64 -2.82 -6.57 -18.75
N ASP A 65 -3.58 -5.55 -19.15
CA ASP A 65 -3.34 -4.80 -20.39
C ASP A 65 -2.64 -3.46 -20.13
N ALA A 66 -2.35 -3.16 -18.86
CA ALA A 66 -1.63 -1.97 -18.42
C ALA A 66 -0.90 -2.19 -17.09
N TRP A 67 -0.27 -1.15 -16.56
CA TRP A 67 0.45 -1.20 -15.28
C TRP A 67 -0.42 -1.65 -14.11
N VAL A 68 0.04 -2.65 -13.38
CA VAL A 68 -0.64 -3.18 -12.20
C VAL A 68 -0.18 -2.43 -10.95
N ARG A 69 -1.06 -1.56 -10.42
CA ARG A 69 -0.77 -0.74 -9.24
C ARG A 69 -1.24 -1.37 -7.94
N ALA A 70 -2.42 -1.97 -7.94
CA ALA A 70 -3.05 -2.49 -6.75
C ALA A 70 -2.98 -4.01 -6.70
N ILE A 71 -2.59 -4.56 -5.55
CA ILE A 71 -2.55 -6.00 -5.27
C ILE A 71 -3.19 -6.21 -3.90
N ALA A 72 -4.14 -7.14 -3.82
CA ALA A 72 -4.75 -7.60 -2.57
C ALA A 72 -4.93 -9.12 -2.59
N PHE A 73 -5.13 -9.72 -1.42
CA PHE A 73 -5.32 -11.17 -1.29
C PHE A 73 -6.60 -11.49 -0.53
N SER A 74 -7.18 -12.66 -0.84
CA SER A 74 -8.17 -13.28 0.03
C SER A 74 -7.52 -13.64 1.38
N PRO A 75 -8.26 -13.58 2.50
CA PRO A 75 -7.71 -13.92 3.82
C PRO A 75 -7.14 -15.34 3.92
N ASP A 76 -7.67 -16.29 3.14
CA ASP A 76 -7.17 -17.67 3.07
C ASP A 76 -5.88 -17.83 2.24
N GLY A 77 -5.44 -16.75 1.55
CA GLY A 77 -4.26 -16.71 0.72
C GLY A 77 -4.33 -17.55 -0.55
N LYS A 78 -5.52 -17.91 -1.02
CA LYS A 78 -5.68 -18.72 -2.25
C LYS A 78 -5.86 -17.88 -3.51
N THR A 79 -6.45 -16.68 -3.37
CA THR A 79 -6.75 -15.79 -4.47
C THR A 79 -6.03 -14.46 -4.31
N MET A 80 -5.39 -14.00 -5.36
CA MET A 80 -4.87 -12.66 -5.50
C MET A 80 -5.81 -11.84 -6.38
N LEU A 81 -6.00 -10.59 -6.02
CA LEU A 81 -6.71 -9.58 -6.81
C LEU A 81 -5.72 -8.53 -7.29
N THR A 82 -5.89 -8.09 -8.53
CA THR A 82 -5.12 -6.96 -9.06
C THR A 82 -6.02 -5.94 -9.72
N GLY A 83 -5.64 -4.67 -9.56
CA GLY A 83 -6.23 -3.54 -10.27
C GLY A 83 -5.16 -2.78 -11.03
N GLY A 84 -5.44 -2.50 -12.30
CA GLY A 84 -4.51 -1.88 -13.24
C GLY A 84 -4.96 -0.51 -13.77
N PHE A 85 -4.10 0.07 -14.59
CA PHE A 85 -4.37 1.33 -15.29
C PHE A 85 -5.33 1.13 -16.49
N ASP A 86 -5.64 -0.12 -16.81
CA ASP A 86 -6.70 -0.52 -17.75
C ASP A 86 -8.12 -0.45 -17.17
N GLY A 87 -8.26 -0.19 -15.86
CA GLY A 87 -9.56 -0.16 -15.18
C GLY A 87 -10.13 -1.54 -14.86
N ARG A 88 -9.37 -2.61 -15.10
CA ARG A 88 -9.82 -4.00 -14.89
C ARG A 88 -9.45 -4.49 -13.51
N LEU A 89 -10.39 -5.21 -12.88
CA LEU A 89 -10.17 -6.00 -11.68
C LEU A 89 -10.03 -7.47 -12.07
N LEU A 90 -8.90 -8.07 -11.70
CA LEU A 90 -8.54 -9.43 -12.10
C LEU A 90 -8.39 -10.33 -10.88
N TRP A 91 -8.86 -11.59 -10.97
CA TRP A 91 -8.70 -12.65 -9.97
C TRP A 91 -7.68 -13.67 -10.45
N TRP A 92 -6.70 -13.99 -9.61
CA TRP A 92 -5.62 -14.92 -9.93
C TRP A 92 -5.50 -16.00 -8.86
N PRO A 93 -5.22 -17.27 -9.23
CA PRO A 93 -4.77 -18.25 -8.26
C PRO A 93 -3.38 -17.85 -7.75
N VAL A 94 -3.17 -17.88 -6.42
CA VAL A 94 -1.86 -17.54 -5.82
C VAL A 94 -0.77 -18.52 -6.24
N SER A 95 -1.14 -19.79 -6.45
CA SER A 95 -0.23 -20.87 -6.89
C SER A 95 -0.17 -21.07 -8.40
N GLY A 96 -0.60 -20.08 -9.20
CA GLY A 96 -0.56 -20.16 -10.68
C GLY A 96 0.82 -20.44 -11.26
N ASP A 97 0.87 -20.95 -12.49
CA ASP A 97 2.10 -21.25 -13.20
C ASP A 97 2.55 -20.10 -14.13
N ASP A 98 3.71 -20.27 -14.78
CA ASP A 98 4.27 -19.24 -15.66
C ASP A 98 3.38 -19.05 -16.89
N GLY A 99 3.04 -17.78 -17.15
CA GLY A 99 2.14 -17.40 -18.23
C GLY A 99 0.65 -17.59 -17.97
N ASP A 100 0.26 -18.01 -16.76
CA ASP A 100 -1.13 -18.16 -16.36
C ASP A 100 -1.91 -16.85 -16.53
N LYS A 101 -3.16 -17.02 -16.94
CA LYS A 101 -4.13 -15.93 -17.08
C LYS A 101 -4.98 -15.81 -15.82
N PRO A 102 -5.62 -14.63 -15.60
CA PRO A 102 -6.55 -14.49 -14.49
C PRO A 102 -7.74 -15.44 -14.67
N ALA A 103 -8.19 -16.03 -13.57
CA ALA A 103 -9.38 -16.88 -13.55
C ALA A 103 -10.66 -16.10 -13.84
N ARG A 104 -10.63 -14.79 -13.55
CA ARG A 104 -11.73 -13.84 -13.83
C ARG A 104 -11.16 -12.47 -14.09
N ALA A 105 -11.88 -11.72 -14.96
CA ALA A 105 -11.63 -10.32 -15.25
C ALA A 105 -12.96 -9.59 -15.37
N ILE A 106 -13.03 -8.37 -14.84
CA ILE A 106 -14.18 -7.47 -15.03
C ILE A 106 -13.67 -6.04 -15.30
N ASP A 107 -14.43 -5.29 -16.09
CA ASP A 107 -14.23 -3.85 -16.28
C ASP A 107 -14.84 -3.13 -15.07
N ALA A 108 -13.96 -2.76 -14.13
CA ALA A 108 -14.39 -2.26 -12.84
C ALA A 108 -14.56 -0.73 -12.83
N HIS A 109 -13.65 0.01 -13.47
CA HIS A 109 -13.65 1.47 -13.45
C HIS A 109 -13.40 2.07 -14.84
N HIS A 110 -13.93 3.28 -15.06
CA HIS A 110 -13.54 4.10 -16.20
C HIS A 110 -12.21 4.81 -15.89
N GLY A 111 -11.12 4.23 -16.38
CA GLY A 111 -9.74 4.66 -16.09
C GLY A 111 -9.11 3.88 -14.93
N TRP A 112 -8.02 4.40 -14.43
CA TRP A 112 -7.10 3.67 -13.54
C TRP A 112 -7.72 3.24 -12.22
N ILE A 113 -7.58 1.97 -11.87
CA ILE A 113 -7.77 1.50 -10.50
C ILE A 113 -6.54 1.93 -9.68
N LYS A 114 -6.78 2.65 -8.59
CA LYS A 114 -5.75 3.13 -7.68
C LYS A 114 -5.51 2.19 -6.52
N ALA A 115 -6.58 1.59 -5.99
CA ALA A 115 -6.48 0.65 -4.88
C ALA A 115 -7.53 -0.46 -4.98
N VAL A 116 -7.18 -1.61 -4.42
CA VAL A 116 -8.04 -2.79 -4.23
C VAL A 116 -7.87 -3.24 -2.78
N ALA A 117 -8.95 -3.55 -2.11
CA ALA A 117 -8.95 -4.11 -0.76
C ALA A 117 -9.96 -5.26 -0.66
N VAL A 118 -9.69 -6.24 0.19
CA VAL A 118 -10.60 -7.32 0.54
C VAL A 118 -11.08 -7.12 1.96
N SER A 119 -12.37 -7.35 2.22
CA SER A 119 -12.94 -7.26 3.56
C SER A 119 -12.31 -8.31 4.50
N PRO A 120 -12.22 -8.06 5.81
CA PRO A 120 -11.61 -8.99 6.76
C PRO A 120 -12.22 -10.39 6.75
N ASP A 121 -13.51 -10.51 6.46
CA ASP A 121 -14.24 -11.78 6.32
C ASP A 121 -14.07 -12.45 4.95
N GLY A 122 -13.42 -11.77 3.99
CA GLY A 122 -13.18 -12.27 2.64
C GLY A 122 -14.40 -12.30 1.73
N THR A 123 -15.51 -11.69 2.12
CA THR A 123 -16.77 -11.74 1.33
C THR A 123 -16.91 -10.62 0.31
N LEU A 124 -16.24 -9.49 0.54
CA LEU A 124 -16.35 -8.29 -0.29
C LEU A 124 -14.98 -7.84 -0.80
N ILE A 125 -15.00 -7.20 -1.97
CA ILE A 125 -13.88 -6.46 -2.54
C ILE A 125 -14.30 -5.01 -2.64
N ALA A 126 -13.41 -4.09 -2.28
CA ALA A 126 -13.52 -2.68 -2.58
C ALA A 126 -12.47 -2.28 -3.63
N THR A 127 -12.87 -1.48 -4.61
CA THR A 127 -11.98 -0.88 -5.61
C THR A 127 -12.19 0.62 -5.66
N SER A 128 -11.14 1.38 -5.97
CA SER A 128 -11.23 2.83 -6.15
C SER A 128 -10.41 3.30 -7.35
N GLY A 129 -10.85 4.38 -7.99
CA GLY A 129 -10.23 4.79 -9.25
C GLY A 129 -10.27 6.28 -9.58
N ASN A 130 -9.77 6.56 -10.79
CA ASN A 130 -9.74 7.91 -11.37
C ASN A 130 -11.13 8.48 -11.65
N ASP A 131 -12.12 7.65 -11.83
CA ASP A 131 -13.53 8.03 -12.01
C ASP A 131 -14.20 8.58 -10.74
N ARG A 132 -13.45 8.72 -9.65
CA ARG A 132 -13.88 9.24 -8.34
C ARG A 132 -14.85 8.34 -7.60
N LEU A 133 -15.02 7.11 -8.07
CA LEU A 133 -15.91 6.12 -7.50
C LEU A 133 -15.16 5.14 -6.61
N ILE A 134 -15.90 4.61 -5.64
CA ILE A 134 -15.55 3.40 -4.92
C ILE A 134 -16.63 2.37 -5.27
N LYS A 135 -16.22 1.18 -5.65
CA LYS A 135 -17.15 0.11 -5.96
C LYS A 135 -16.92 -1.08 -5.04
N ILE A 136 -18.02 -1.62 -4.53
CA ILE A 136 -18.02 -2.80 -3.67
C ILE A 136 -18.55 -3.97 -4.48
N TRP A 137 -17.81 -5.08 -4.48
CA TRP A 137 -18.09 -6.26 -5.26
C TRP A 137 -18.22 -7.48 -4.35
N ASN A 138 -19.05 -8.42 -4.71
CA ASN A 138 -19.03 -9.74 -4.09
C ASN A 138 -17.75 -10.47 -4.50
N PHE A 139 -17.02 -11.02 -3.54
CA PHE A 139 -15.74 -11.67 -3.80
C PHE A 139 -15.90 -12.95 -4.64
N ALA A 140 -16.94 -13.75 -4.36
CA ALA A 140 -17.11 -15.06 -4.96
C ALA A 140 -17.49 -15.00 -6.45
N ASP A 141 -18.43 -14.11 -6.81
CA ASP A 141 -18.97 -14.04 -8.19
C ASP A 141 -18.59 -12.77 -8.96
N GLY A 142 -17.95 -11.78 -8.30
CA GLY A 142 -17.54 -10.52 -8.92
C GLY A 142 -18.68 -9.57 -9.28
N LYS A 143 -19.91 -9.83 -8.79
CA LYS A 143 -21.03 -8.93 -9.03
C LYS A 143 -20.90 -7.65 -8.24
N LEU A 144 -21.27 -6.53 -8.87
CA LEU A 144 -21.35 -5.24 -8.23
C LEU A 144 -22.45 -5.25 -7.15
N VAL A 145 -22.03 -5.02 -5.90
CA VAL A 145 -22.96 -4.90 -4.77
C VAL A 145 -23.38 -3.44 -4.62
N ARG A 146 -22.42 -2.49 -4.77
CA ARG A 146 -22.67 -1.08 -4.49
C ARG A 146 -21.65 -0.17 -5.14
N THR A 147 -22.08 1.04 -5.50
CA THR A 147 -21.20 2.15 -5.87
C THR A 147 -21.33 3.24 -4.81
N LEU A 148 -20.20 3.68 -4.24
CA LEU A 148 -20.13 4.78 -3.28
C LEU A 148 -19.67 6.02 -4.03
N THR A 149 -20.45 7.09 -3.91
CA THR A 149 -20.23 8.36 -4.61
C THR A 149 -20.10 9.51 -3.61
N GLY A 150 -19.35 10.57 -3.97
CA GLY A 150 -19.21 11.76 -3.13
C GLY A 150 -17.81 12.37 -3.13
N HIS A 151 -16.77 11.62 -3.53
CA HIS A 151 -15.46 12.23 -3.79
C HIS A 151 -15.49 13.12 -5.04
N GLU A 152 -14.91 14.30 -4.93
CA GLU A 152 -14.80 15.26 -6.03
C GLU A 152 -13.49 15.14 -6.81
N SER A 153 -12.56 14.39 -6.27
CA SER A 153 -11.23 14.10 -6.85
C SER A 153 -11.00 12.59 -6.96
N PRO A 154 -10.06 12.13 -7.82
CA PRO A 154 -9.70 10.72 -7.92
C PRO A 154 -9.42 10.08 -6.56
N VAL A 155 -9.98 8.89 -6.32
CA VAL A 155 -9.80 8.18 -5.04
C VAL A 155 -8.51 7.36 -5.09
N TYR A 156 -7.54 7.76 -4.28
CA TYR A 156 -6.17 7.24 -4.33
C TYR A 156 -5.97 5.97 -3.50
N ASN A 157 -6.71 5.84 -2.40
CA ASN A 157 -6.58 4.66 -1.53
C ASN A 157 -7.87 4.35 -0.78
N ILE A 158 -8.00 3.09 -0.39
CA ILE A 158 -9.10 2.56 0.42
C ILE A 158 -8.56 1.53 1.41
N ALA A 159 -9.18 1.42 2.58
CA ALA A 159 -8.87 0.42 3.57
C ALA A 159 -10.13 0.00 4.33
N PHE A 160 -10.42 -1.30 4.39
CA PHE A 160 -11.43 -1.80 5.31
C PHE A 160 -10.98 -1.62 6.75
N HIS A 161 -11.88 -1.15 7.60
CA HIS A 161 -11.67 -1.19 9.04
C HIS A 161 -11.64 -2.66 9.50
N PRO A 162 -10.82 -3.06 10.49
CA PRO A 162 -10.73 -4.44 10.95
C PRO A 162 -12.04 -5.07 11.42
N ASN A 163 -13.03 -4.25 11.84
CA ASN A 163 -14.38 -4.74 12.21
C ASN A 163 -15.23 -5.17 10.99
N GLY A 164 -14.77 -4.90 9.77
CA GLY A 164 -15.49 -5.23 8.52
C GLY A 164 -16.70 -4.33 8.20
N GLY A 165 -17.20 -3.56 9.15
CA GLY A 165 -18.39 -2.72 8.97
C GLY A 165 -18.15 -1.37 8.31
N GLN A 166 -16.92 -0.93 8.24
CA GLN A 166 -16.53 0.39 7.74
C GLN A 166 -15.42 0.30 6.68
N LEU A 167 -15.40 1.28 5.78
CA LEU A 167 -14.33 1.47 4.80
C LEU A 167 -13.86 2.92 4.86
N ALA A 168 -12.56 3.13 5.03
CA ALA A 168 -11.92 4.41 4.80
C ALA A 168 -11.55 4.56 3.33
N SER A 169 -11.74 5.75 2.78
CA SER A 169 -11.23 6.12 1.44
C SER A 169 -10.55 7.47 1.49
N SER A 170 -9.55 7.70 0.65
CA SER A 170 -8.85 8.99 0.55
C SER A 170 -8.69 9.39 -0.91
N ASP A 171 -9.07 10.64 -1.24
CA ASP A 171 -8.88 11.20 -2.57
C ASP A 171 -7.54 11.94 -2.74
N LEU A 172 -7.31 12.53 -3.93
CA LEU A 172 -6.12 13.31 -4.27
C LEU A 172 -5.86 14.47 -3.29
N LYS A 173 -6.92 15.07 -2.74
CA LYS A 173 -6.84 16.20 -1.79
C LYS A 173 -6.74 15.73 -0.33
N CYS A 174 -6.58 14.43 -0.12
CA CYS A 174 -6.58 13.78 1.19
C CYS A 174 -7.84 14.07 2.02
N ASN A 175 -8.99 14.25 1.35
CA ASN A 175 -10.29 14.12 1.99
C ASN A 175 -10.50 12.63 2.28
N ILE A 176 -10.77 12.31 3.53
CA ILE A 176 -10.94 10.94 4.01
C ILE A 176 -12.41 10.75 4.33
N PHE A 177 -13.04 9.77 3.68
CA PHE A 177 -14.43 9.44 3.90
C PHE A 177 -14.54 8.11 4.62
N ASP A 178 -15.41 8.07 5.62
CA ASP A 178 -15.78 6.87 6.38
C ASP A 178 -17.15 6.39 5.90
N TRP A 179 -17.17 5.20 5.32
CA TRP A 179 -18.35 4.60 4.73
C TRP A 179 -18.86 3.45 5.58
N GLU A 180 -20.15 3.41 5.84
CA GLU A 180 -20.83 2.24 6.39
C GLU A 180 -21.09 1.23 5.28
N ILE A 181 -20.47 0.06 5.36
CA ILE A 181 -20.53 -0.94 4.27
C ILE A 181 -21.93 -1.50 4.08
N ALA A 182 -22.66 -1.78 5.16
CA ALA A 182 -24.00 -2.38 5.11
C ALA A 182 -25.00 -1.52 4.32
N THR A 183 -24.94 -0.19 4.47
CA THR A 183 -25.88 0.75 3.85
C THR A 183 -25.28 1.51 2.66
N GLY A 184 -23.97 1.62 2.59
CA GLY A 184 -23.23 2.47 1.66
C GLY A 184 -23.32 3.95 1.99
N LYS A 185 -23.80 4.32 3.17
CA LYS A 185 -23.89 5.72 3.60
C LYS A 185 -22.51 6.27 3.98
N LEU A 186 -22.30 7.51 3.64
CA LEU A 186 -21.17 8.29 4.14
C LEU A 186 -21.46 8.68 5.60
N ALA A 187 -20.73 8.08 6.54
CA ALA A 187 -20.89 8.33 7.96
C ALA A 187 -20.29 9.68 8.36
N ARG A 188 -19.10 10.00 7.82
CA ARG A 188 -18.40 11.26 8.13
C ARG A 188 -17.29 11.56 7.12
N LYS A 189 -16.87 12.83 7.11
CA LYS A 189 -15.74 13.34 6.33
C LYS A 189 -14.63 13.78 7.28
N LEU A 190 -13.41 13.33 7.01
CA LEU A 190 -12.19 13.72 7.71
C LEU A 190 -11.21 14.27 6.69
N LYS A 191 -10.10 14.84 7.13
CA LYS A 191 -9.07 15.37 6.22
C LYS A 191 -7.68 15.29 6.84
N ALA A 192 -6.70 14.92 6.04
CA ALA A 192 -5.27 15.03 6.37
C ALA A 192 -4.68 16.20 5.57
N GLU A 193 -4.90 17.44 6.05
CA GLU A 193 -4.55 18.68 5.34
C GLU A 193 -3.08 18.76 5.00
N GLU A 194 -2.21 18.24 5.87
CA GLU A 194 -0.77 18.26 5.72
C GLU A 194 -0.28 17.44 4.50
N MET A 195 -1.13 16.57 3.97
CA MET A 195 -0.84 15.66 2.86
C MET A 195 -1.35 16.20 1.51
N HIS A 196 -1.74 17.45 1.46
CA HIS A 196 -2.23 18.13 0.25
C HIS A 196 -1.57 19.50 0.10
N SER A 197 -1.27 19.86 -1.15
CA SER A 197 -0.80 21.19 -1.54
C SER A 197 -1.45 21.58 -2.87
N TYR A 198 -1.79 22.86 -3.02
CA TYR A 198 -2.22 23.41 -4.29
C TYR A 198 -1.12 24.31 -4.86
N ASP A 199 -0.62 23.97 -6.04
CA ASP A 199 0.36 24.78 -6.76
C ASP A 199 -0.38 25.81 -7.60
N LYS A 200 -0.24 27.10 -7.22
CA LYS A 200 -0.90 28.22 -7.89
C LYS A 200 -0.35 28.46 -9.31
N THR A 201 0.92 28.17 -9.53
CA THR A 201 1.59 28.38 -10.82
C THR A 201 1.10 27.40 -11.85
N PHE A 202 1.05 26.12 -11.48
CA PHE A 202 0.61 25.04 -12.36
C PHE A 202 -0.90 24.76 -12.25
N LYS A 203 -1.62 25.46 -11.35
CA LYS A 203 -3.05 25.24 -11.05
C LYS A 203 -3.36 23.77 -10.79
N ALA A 204 -2.51 23.10 -10.01
CA ALA A 204 -2.55 21.67 -9.79
C ALA A 204 -2.64 21.31 -8.31
N ASP A 205 -3.50 20.34 -7.99
CA ASP A 205 -3.53 19.67 -6.71
C ASP A 205 -2.46 18.60 -6.64
N ILE A 206 -1.66 18.59 -5.56
CA ILE A 206 -0.66 17.57 -5.30
C ILE A 206 -0.89 16.98 -3.91
N GLY A 207 -0.99 15.67 -3.84
CA GLY A 207 -1.28 14.98 -2.59
C GLY A 207 -1.70 13.54 -2.83
N GLY A 208 -2.66 13.09 -2.05
CA GLY A 208 -3.23 11.75 -2.11
C GLY A 208 -2.47 10.72 -1.28
N ALA A 209 -3.23 9.91 -0.58
CA ALA A 209 -2.72 8.77 0.16
C ALA A 209 -2.10 7.75 -0.80
N ARG A 210 -0.78 7.64 -0.82
CA ARG A 210 -0.08 6.62 -1.63
C ARG A 210 -0.19 5.24 -1.00
N SER A 211 -0.29 5.21 0.33
CA SER A 211 -0.58 4.02 1.12
C SER A 211 -1.48 4.41 2.29
N MET A 212 -2.39 3.54 2.68
CA MET A 212 -3.32 3.77 3.78
C MET A 212 -3.68 2.44 4.43
N LEU A 213 -3.61 2.36 5.76
CA LEU A 213 -3.95 1.15 6.50
C LEU A 213 -4.37 1.48 7.94
N PHE A 214 -5.25 0.67 8.48
CA PHE A 214 -5.57 0.68 9.89
C PHE A 214 -4.51 -0.07 10.71
N ASN A 215 -4.32 0.31 11.96
CA ASN A 215 -3.67 -0.54 12.93
C ASN A 215 -4.57 -1.73 13.30
N ALA A 216 -4.04 -2.73 13.99
CA ALA A 216 -4.71 -4.02 14.18
C ALA A 216 -6.06 -3.93 14.92
N ASP A 217 -6.22 -2.99 15.83
CA ASP A 217 -7.47 -2.77 16.58
C ASP A 217 -8.43 -1.77 15.90
N GLY A 218 -8.01 -1.15 14.79
CA GLY A 218 -8.81 -0.17 14.06
C GLY A 218 -8.87 1.22 14.71
N ALA A 219 -8.20 1.44 15.84
CA ALA A 219 -8.26 2.72 16.54
C ALA A 219 -7.56 3.86 15.79
N GLN A 220 -6.61 3.53 14.93
CA GLN A 220 -5.81 4.49 14.18
C GLN A 220 -5.74 4.16 12.69
N LEU A 221 -5.77 5.22 11.87
CA LEU A 221 -5.55 5.14 10.42
C LEU A 221 -4.22 5.82 10.07
N ALA A 222 -3.30 5.05 9.47
CA ALA A 222 -2.04 5.55 8.94
C ALA A 222 -2.18 5.93 7.47
N ILE A 223 -1.64 7.08 7.08
CA ILE A 223 -1.68 7.63 5.72
C ILE A 223 -0.28 8.04 5.30
N GLY A 224 0.27 7.36 4.30
CA GLY A 224 1.57 7.69 3.70
C GLY A 224 1.44 8.47 2.40
N GLY A 225 2.32 9.44 2.17
CA GLY A 225 2.31 10.24 0.95
C GLY A 225 3.38 11.33 0.93
N ILE A 226 3.01 12.53 0.47
CA ILE A 226 3.92 13.67 0.30
C ILE A 226 3.38 14.90 1.04
N THR A 227 4.28 15.68 1.61
CA THR A 227 3.98 16.96 2.25
C THR A 227 4.97 18.04 1.81
N LYS A 228 4.69 19.30 2.13
CA LYS A 228 5.56 20.46 1.86
C LYS A 228 6.03 20.50 0.39
N VAL A 229 5.10 20.32 -0.52
CA VAL A 229 5.39 20.38 -1.95
C VAL A 229 5.77 21.81 -2.34
N THR A 230 6.95 21.96 -2.94
CA THR A 230 7.50 23.25 -3.39
C THR A 230 7.53 23.37 -4.91
N ASN A 231 7.41 22.27 -5.63
CA ASN A 231 7.34 22.25 -7.08
C ASN A 231 6.48 21.06 -7.53
N ALA A 232 5.31 21.38 -8.06
CA ALA A 232 4.34 20.40 -8.54
C ALA A 232 4.85 19.61 -9.74
N PHE A 233 5.46 20.29 -10.71
CA PHE A 233 5.94 19.68 -11.94
C PHE A 233 7.03 18.63 -11.68
N ALA A 234 7.97 18.94 -10.79
CA ALA A 234 9.05 18.04 -10.43
C ALA A 234 8.70 17.09 -9.27
N GLY A 235 7.47 17.18 -8.71
CA GLY A 235 7.07 16.35 -7.56
C GLY A 235 7.97 16.56 -6.33
N VAL A 236 8.49 17.78 -6.15
CA VAL A 236 9.41 18.10 -5.05
C VAL A 236 8.63 18.36 -3.77
N GLY A 237 8.75 17.43 -2.86
CA GLY A 237 8.17 17.50 -1.51
C GLY A 237 8.83 16.46 -0.62
N ASN A 238 8.41 16.38 0.64
CA ASN A 238 8.97 15.46 1.62
C ASN A 238 8.02 14.28 1.87
N PRO A 239 8.56 13.06 2.06
CA PRO A 239 7.75 11.94 2.49
C PRO A 239 7.21 12.19 3.90
N ALA A 240 5.97 11.81 4.12
CA ALA A 240 5.32 11.92 5.42
C ALA A 240 4.36 10.75 5.66
N VAL A 241 4.15 10.44 6.95
CA VAL A 241 3.06 9.57 7.40
C VAL A 241 2.25 10.32 8.44
N VAL A 242 0.94 10.40 8.24
CA VAL A 242 -0.01 10.98 9.20
C VAL A 242 -0.74 9.83 9.89
N MET A 243 -0.83 9.90 11.22
CA MET A 243 -1.63 8.99 12.03
C MET A 243 -2.87 9.71 12.52
N LEU A 244 -4.05 9.20 12.19
CA LEU A 244 -5.32 9.74 12.65
C LEU A 244 -5.93 8.82 13.71
N ASP A 245 -6.47 9.41 14.78
CA ASP A 245 -7.40 8.72 15.65
C ASP A 245 -8.70 8.48 14.88
N TRP A 246 -9.05 7.20 14.69
CA TRP A 246 -10.20 6.89 13.84
C TRP A 246 -11.52 7.32 14.45
N LYS A 247 -11.68 7.27 15.78
CA LYS A 247 -12.91 7.64 16.47
C LYS A 247 -13.17 9.14 16.38
N THR A 248 -12.17 9.96 16.64
CA THR A 248 -12.32 11.44 16.72
C THR A 248 -11.99 12.14 15.40
N GLY A 249 -11.25 11.49 14.50
CA GLY A 249 -10.71 12.07 13.26
C GLY A 249 -9.55 13.04 13.48
N LYS A 250 -9.04 13.14 14.70
CA LYS A 250 -7.93 14.05 15.02
C LYS A 250 -6.61 13.50 14.47
N ASN A 251 -5.78 14.39 13.93
CA ASN A 251 -4.39 14.08 13.64
C ASN A 251 -3.64 13.89 14.98
N LEU A 252 -3.15 12.67 15.22
CA LEU A 252 -2.38 12.33 16.40
C LEU A 252 -0.92 12.78 16.26
N ILE A 253 -0.33 12.48 15.11
CA ILE A 253 1.06 12.80 14.82
C ILE A 253 1.31 12.80 13.31
N GLN A 254 2.20 13.68 12.87
CA GLN A 254 2.80 13.66 11.54
C GLN A 254 4.26 13.25 11.64
N HIS A 255 4.59 12.06 11.15
CA HIS A 255 5.95 11.56 11.03
C HIS A 255 6.64 12.17 9.82
N LEU A 256 7.80 12.73 10.00
CA LEU A 256 8.57 13.46 8.99
C LEU A 256 10.02 12.96 8.95
N ALA A 257 10.67 13.11 7.81
CA ALA A 257 12.11 12.96 7.71
C ALA A 257 12.81 14.19 8.32
N LYS A 258 13.90 13.97 9.11
CA LYS A 258 14.74 15.04 9.69
C LYS A 258 15.39 15.88 8.60
N ALA A 259 16.00 15.20 7.64
CA ALA A 259 16.65 15.84 6.52
C ALA A 259 15.70 15.96 5.33
N THR A 260 15.87 17.00 4.51
CA THR A 260 15.15 17.16 3.26
C THR A 260 15.37 15.94 2.36
N PHE A 261 14.30 15.29 1.98
CA PHE A 261 14.31 14.20 1.02
C PHE A 261 13.24 14.48 -0.04
N ARG A 262 13.67 14.66 -1.27
CA ARG A 262 12.75 14.92 -2.38
C ARG A 262 12.12 13.62 -2.85
N GLY A 263 10.93 13.33 -2.33
CA GLY A 263 10.24 12.07 -2.63
C GLY A 263 8.92 11.93 -1.88
N VAL A 264 8.34 10.77 -2.02
CA VAL A 264 7.01 10.39 -1.53
C VAL A 264 7.14 9.13 -0.69
N ALA A 265 6.41 8.99 0.41
CA ALA A 265 6.20 7.73 1.09
C ALA A 265 5.18 6.91 0.29
N TRP A 266 5.67 5.94 -0.48
CA TRP A 266 4.86 5.16 -1.41
C TRP A 266 4.18 3.96 -0.75
N GLY A 267 4.83 3.33 0.20
CA GLY A 267 4.31 2.21 0.97
C GLY A 267 4.60 2.41 2.45
N ILE A 268 3.66 2.04 3.32
CA ILE A 268 3.81 2.11 4.77
C ILE A 268 3.45 0.77 5.41
N ALA A 269 3.99 0.55 6.60
CA ALA A 269 3.64 -0.57 7.46
C ALA A 269 3.63 -0.14 8.93
N LEU A 270 2.80 -0.80 9.73
CA LEU A 270 2.76 -0.68 11.17
C LEU A 270 3.28 -1.98 11.79
N ALA A 271 4.36 -1.89 12.54
CA ALA A 271 4.89 -3.04 13.28
C ALA A 271 4.07 -3.28 14.57
N PRO A 272 4.14 -4.50 15.16
CA PRO A 272 3.34 -4.85 16.35
C PRO A 272 3.59 -3.98 17.58
N ASP A 273 4.78 -3.37 17.68
CA ASP A 273 5.16 -2.43 18.75
C ASP A 273 4.71 -0.99 18.48
N GLY A 274 3.94 -0.78 17.41
CA GLY A 274 3.47 0.54 16.97
C GLY A 274 4.49 1.33 16.15
N MET A 275 5.68 0.78 15.89
CA MET A 275 6.67 1.42 15.02
C MET A 275 6.11 1.59 13.61
N VAL A 276 6.28 2.79 13.05
CA VAL A 276 5.88 3.11 11.69
C VAL A 276 7.07 2.95 10.77
N VAL A 277 6.87 2.21 9.67
CA VAL A 277 7.89 1.99 8.63
C VAL A 277 7.37 2.55 7.32
N ALA A 278 8.18 3.31 6.59
CA ALA A 278 7.79 3.77 5.26
C ALA A 278 8.90 3.60 4.24
N GLY A 279 8.51 3.09 3.08
CA GLY A 279 9.34 3.07 1.88
C GLY A 279 9.13 4.36 1.08
N ALA A 280 10.19 5.16 0.95
CA ALA A 280 10.16 6.42 0.25
C ALA A 280 11.05 6.41 -1.00
N GLY A 281 10.60 7.13 -2.03
CA GLY A 281 11.34 7.23 -3.27
C GLY A 281 10.99 8.49 -4.05
N GLY A 282 11.97 8.97 -4.81
CA GLY A 282 11.86 10.16 -5.64
C GLY A 282 13.21 10.56 -6.21
N SER A 283 13.40 11.83 -6.56
CA SER A 283 14.66 12.34 -7.14
C SER A 283 15.87 12.20 -6.21
N SER A 284 15.64 12.02 -4.89
CA SER A 284 16.72 11.75 -3.91
C SER A 284 17.05 10.24 -3.79
N GLY A 285 16.53 9.38 -4.66
CA GLY A 285 16.73 7.92 -4.62
C GLY A 285 15.71 7.20 -3.73
N GLY A 286 16.13 6.14 -3.05
CA GLY A 286 15.30 5.32 -2.17
C GLY A 286 15.73 5.37 -0.71
N GLN A 287 14.76 5.36 0.19
CA GLN A 287 14.97 5.38 1.63
C GLN A 287 13.88 4.61 2.35
N ILE A 288 14.24 3.88 3.40
CA ILE A 288 13.27 3.33 4.36
C ILE A 288 13.43 4.13 5.64
N TYR A 289 12.33 4.65 6.16
CA TYR A 289 12.28 5.40 7.40
C TYR A 289 11.60 4.60 8.51
N PHE A 290 12.06 4.79 9.73
CA PHE A 290 11.52 4.16 10.93
C PHE A 290 11.22 5.24 11.98
N TRP A 291 9.97 5.30 12.44
CA TRP A 291 9.53 6.21 13.48
C TRP A 291 9.00 5.43 14.68
N LYS A 292 9.27 5.96 15.88
CA LYS A 292 8.55 5.52 17.08
C LYS A 292 7.09 6.00 17.00
N PRO A 293 6.15 5.33 17.67
CA PRO A 293 4.73 5.71 17.60
C PRO A 293 4.45 7.18 17.93
N ASP A 294 5.23 7.74 18.89
CA ASP A 294 5.17 9.12 19.37
C ASP A 294 6.25 10.03 18.76
N GLY A 295 7.08 9.51 17.89
CA GLY A 295 8.25 10.20 17.34
C GLY A 295 7.93 10.98 16.05
N LYS A 296 7.95 12.32 16.10
CA LYS A 296 7.76 13.16 14.91
C LYS A 296 8.82 12.92 13.82
N ASN A 297 10.07 12.71 14.23
CA ASN A 297 11.19 12.48 13.31
C ASN A 297 11.67 11.03 13.38
N GLU A 298 12.19 10.52 12.26
CA GLU A 298 12.75 9.17 12.23
C GLU A 298 13.88 8.99 13.25
N PHE A 299 13.88 7.85 13.93
CA PHE A 299 15.00 7.46 14.80
C PHE A 299 16.03 6.61 14.05
N HIS A 300 15.63 6.00 12.94
CA HIS A 300 16.52 5.23 12.07
C HIS A 300 16.06 5.35 10.61
N LYS A 301 17.00 5.19 9.69
CA LYS A 301 16.76 5.11 8.26
C LYS A 301 17.74 4.18 7.56
N LEU A 302 17.27 3.49 6.53
CA LEU A 302 18.07 2.62 5.67
C LEU A 302 18.07 3.17 4.24
N LYS A 303 19.26 3.51 3.72
CA LYS A 303 19.39 3.93 2.32
C LYS A 303 19.24 2.73 1.41
N MET A 304 18.43 2.87 0.37
CA MET A 304 18.24 1.84 -0.65
C MET A 304 19.05 2.17 -1.90
N LYS A 305 19.37 1.16 -2.70
CA LYS A 305 20.15 1.32 -3.94
C LYS A 305 19.41 2.18 -4.97
N ASP A 306 18.06 2.13 -4.99
CA ASP A 306 17.23 2.88 -5.93
C ASP A 306 15.87 3.24 -5.33
N THR A 307 15.12 4.08 -6.04
CA THR A 307 13.80 4.60 -5.69
C THR A 307 12.86 3.48 -5.25
N CYS A 308 12.38 3.57 -4.00
CA CYS A 308 11.35 2.67 -3.47
C CYS A 308 9.97 3.15 -3.94
N ARG A 309 9.18 2.24 -4.49
CA ARG A 309 7.85 2.50 -5.08
C ARG A 309 6.70 1.87 -4.30
N ASP A 310 7.00 0.92 -3.43
CA ASP A 310 6.03 0.31 -2.52
C ASP A 310 6.77 -0.45 -1.40
N LEU A 311 6.06 -0.71 -0.30
CA LEU A 311 6.53 -1.48 0.85
C LEU A 311 5.37 -2.29 1.42
N HIS A 312 5.64 -3.54 1.80
CA HIS A 312 4.68 -4.39 2.49
C HIS A 312 5.35 -5.22 3.58
N LEU A 313 4.76 -5.23 4.77
CA LEU A 313 5.22 -6.02 5.91
C LEU A 313 4.91 -7.50 5.66
N ALA A 314 5.86 -8.37 5.97
CA ALA A 314 5.66 -9.82 5.87
C ALA A 314 4.74 -10.32 6.99
N PRO A 315 4.05 -11.46 6.79
CA PRO A 315 3.19 -12.06 7.82
C PRO A 315 3.93 -12.45 9.10
N ASP A 316 5.24 -12.66 9.04
CA ASP A 316 6.09 -12.94 10.21
C ASP A 316 6.41 -11.69 11.03
N LEU A 317 6.01 -10.52 10.55
CA LEU A 317 6.16 -9.20 11.19
C LEU A 317 7.62 -8.77 11.43
N THR A 318 8.60 -9.52 10.93
CA THR A 318 10.03 -9.25 11.10
C THR A 318 10.73 -8.82 9.80
N HIS A 319 10.09 -9.10 8.68
CA HIS A 319 10.57 -8.74 7.36
C HIS A 319 9.60 -7.78 6.68
N PHE A 320 10.10 -7.03 5.73
CA PHE A 320 9.28 -6.31 4.76
C PHE A 320 9.88 -6.45 3.36
N VAL A 321 9.04 -6.39 2.35
CA VAL A 321 9.47 -6.32 0.95
C VAL A 321 9.31 -4.92 0.41
N THR A 322 10.20 -4.51 -0.48
CA THR A 322 10.13 -3.26 -1.22
C THR A 322 10.25 -3.50 -2.72
N ALA A 323 9.45 -2.76 -3.49
CA ALA A 323 9.52 -2.70 -4.95
C ALA A 323 10.32 -1.48 -5.37
N HIS A 324 11.21 -1.63 -6.37
CA HIS A 324 12.12 -0.57 -6.78
C HIS A 324 12.04 -0.28 -8.29
N TYR A 325 12.39 0.96 -8.65
CA TYR A 325 12.39 1.39 -10.04
C TYR A 325 13.50 0.73 -10.88
N ASP A 326 14.59 0.27 -10.23
CA ASP A 326 15.65 -0.53 -10.87
C ASP A 326 15.25 -1.97 -11.21
N GLY A 327 13.96 -2.31 -11.01
CA GLY A 327 13.42 -3.63 -11.31
C GLY A 327 13.76 -4.69 -10.27
N HIS A 328 14.17 -4.31 -9.05
CA HIS A 328 14.43 -5.27 -7.98
C HIS A 328 13.30 -5.31 -6.95
N LEU A 329 13.00 -6.52 -6.48
CA LEU A 329 12.36 -6.76 -5.19
C LEU A 329 13.44 -6.98 -4.14
N ARG A 330 13.30 -6.33 -2.98
CA ARG A 330 14.22 -6.48 -1.84
C ARG A 330 13.45 -6.84 -0.59
N ILE A 331 13.83 -7.94 0.05
CA ILE A 331 13.33 -8.32 1.37
C ILE A 331 14.36 -7.85 2.39
N SER A 332 13.92 -6.98 3.30
CA SER A 332 14.72 -6.51 4.42
C SER A 332 14.24 -7.14 5.72
N LYS A 333 15.17 -7.42 6.62
CA LYS A 333 14.92 -8.01 7.94
C LYS A 333 15.20 -6.98 9.03
N MET A 334 14.25 -6.78 9.95
CA MET A 334 14.33 -5.83 11.07
C MET A 334 14.93 -6.47 12.35
N THR A 335 15.97 -7.29 12.17
CA THR A 335 16.70 -7.94 13.27
C THR A 335 18.18 -8.00 12.92
N ALA A 336 19.04 -8.32 13.89
CA ALA A 336 20.45 -8.54 13.62
C ALA A 336 20.66 -9.66 12.57
N LYS A 337 21.73 -9.54 11.78
CA LYS A 337 22.21 -10.65 10.96
C LYS A 337 22.54 -11.83 11.86
N ALA A 338 22.21 -13.05 11.42
CA ALA A 338 22.72 -14.24 12.09
C ALA A 338 24.27 -14.17 12.06
N LYS A 339 24.90 -14.50 13.17
CA LYS A 339 26.36 -14.71 13.17
C LYS A 339 26.62 -15.92 12.29
N SER A 340 27.36 -15.70 11.21
CA SER A 340 27.89 -16.76 10.33
C SER A 340 28.88 -17.63 11.08
#